data_864abdc16ae5570267c4c89ecfb9a30f
#
_entry.id   864abdc16ae5570267c4c89ecfb9a30f
#
_cell.length_a   1.000
_cell.length_b   1.000
_cell.length_c   1.000
_cell.angle_alpha   90.00
_cell.angle_beta   90.00
_cell.angle_gamma   90.00
#
_symmetry.space_group_name_H-M   'P 1'
#
loop_
_entity.id
_entity.type
_entity.pdbx_description
1 polymer ?
#
loop_
_entity_poly.entity_id
_entity_poly.type
_entity_poly.pdbx_seq_one_letter_code
_entity_poly.pdbx_strand_id
1 'polypeptide(L)'
;PCIEDGGAIAAPVESTDRAFTLMMDTVRQEGYEGKVGLGLDVAASELYDSQTERYKVGKGMLGRDELALYYKKLCSDHPLEYIEDGFDENDADGFCLIRDFPFTIQNVGDDLFTSNIRFLEKYRHCANGLLLKVNQIGTVSEAIRAASYAMSAGMDVTVSLRSGETDDDFIADLAVAVGARQIKLGSPVRMERNVKYNRLLKIAEELGK
;
A
#
# COMPACT_ATOMS: atom_id res chain seq x y z
N PRO A 1 14.61 9.66 -16.89
CA PRO A 1 13.98 9.07 -15.70
C PRO A 1 14.89 7.97 -15.14
N CYS A 2 15.08 7.93 -13.83
CA CYS A 2 15.76 6.84 -13.14
C CYS A 2 14.75 5.74 -12.84
N ILE A 3 15.18 4.48 -12.89
CA ILE A 3 14.38 3.33 -12.45
C ILE A 3 14.87 2.97 -11.05
N GLU A 4 13.96 2.91 -10.10
CA GLU A 4 14.22 2.53 -8.72
C GLU A 4 14.18 1.02 -8.51
N ASP A 5 14.49 0.55 -7.30
CA ASP A 5 14.62 -0.88 -6.97
C ASP A 5 13.36 -1.70 -7.26
N GLY A 6 12.17 -1.15 -7.04
CA GLY A 6 10.90 -1.79 -7.37
C GLY A 6 10.55 -1.81 -8.86
N GLY A 7 11.42 -1.31 -9.75
CA GLY A 7 11.12 -1.08 -11.15
C GLY A 7 10.28 0.17 -11.40
N ALA A 8 10.02 0.94 -10.34
CA ALA A 8 9.28 2.19 -10.42
C ALA A 8 10.09 3.27 -11.17
N ILE A 9 9.38 4.20 -11.76
CA ILE A 9 10.00 5.36 -12.42
C ILE A 9 10.01 6.51 -11.41
N ALA A 10 11.21 7.01 -11.09
CA ALA A 10 11.37 8.26 -10.37
C ALA A 10 10.87 9.41 -11.25
N ALA A 11 9.63 9.81 -11.04
CA ALA A 11 9.00 10.86 -11.84
C ALA A 11 9.58 12.23 -11.46
N PRO A 12 10.06 13.03 -12.43
CA PRO A 12 10.57 14.38 -12.17
C PRO A 12 9.41 15.35 -11.99
N VAL A 13 8.64 15.15 -10.93
CA VAL A 13 7.47 15.97 -10.57
C VAL A 13 7.69 16.66 -9.23
N GLU A 14 7.08 17.83 -9.06
CA GLU A 14 7.29 18.68 -7.88
C GLU A 14 6.29 18.39 -6.74
N SER A 15 5.24 17.62 -7.00
CA SER A 15 4.19 17.31 -6.03
C SER A 15 3.46 16.00 -6.34
N THR A 16 2.86 15.39 -5.31
CA THR A 16 1.99 14.22 -5.44
C THR A 16 0.80 14.50 -6.37
N ASP A 17 0.19 15.67 -6.26
CA ASP A 17 -0.91 16.10 -7.14
C ASP A 17 -0.51 16.09 -8.62
N ARG A 18 0.70 16.60 -8.93
CA ARG A 18 1.20 16.55 -10.31
C ARG A 18 1.51 15.14 -10.78
N ALA A 19 2.02 14.28 -9.90
CA ALA A 19 2.24 12.86 -10.21
C ALA A 19 0.91 12.16 -10.54
N PHE A 20 -0.11 12.35 -9.71
CA PHE A 20 -1.44 11.78 -9.91
C PHE A 20 -2.10 12.28 -11.20
N THR A 21 -2.00 13.58 -11.48
CA THR A 21 -2.49 14.15 -12.76
C THR A 21 -1.83 13.45 -13.94
N LEU A 22 -0.51 13.32 -13.94
CA LEU A 22 0.23 12.68 -15.03
C LEU A 22 -0.17 11.21 -15.22
N MET A 23 -0.31 10.46 -14.13
CA MET A 23 -0.74 9.06 -14.16
C MET A 23 -2.16 8.95 -14.74
N MET A 24 -3.10 9.77 -14.28
CA MET A 24 -4.48 9.73 -14.76
C MET A 24 -4.63 10.20 -16.21
N ASP A 25 -3.82 11.15 -16.65
CA ASP A 25 -3.78 11.54 -18.06
C ASP A 25 -3.31 10.37 -18.93
N THR A 26 -2.31 9.62 -18.50
CA THR A 26 -1.85 8.41 -19.19
C THR A 26 -2.94 7.33 -19.20
N VAL A 27 -3.60 7.09 -18.06
CA VAL A 27 -4.72 6.12 -17.95
C VAL A 27 -5.83 6.45 -18.95
N ARG A 28 -6.18 7.74 -19.10
CA ARG A 28 -7.19 8.18 -20.08
C ARG A 28 -6.72 8.00 -21.52
N GLN A 29 -5.48 8.40 -21.81
CA GLN A 29 -4.91 8.26 -23.16
C GLN A 29 -4.88 6.80 -23.64
N GLU A 30 -4.62 5.87 -22.72
CA GLU A 30 -4.58 4.43 -23.01
C GLU A 30 -5.96 3.74 -22.91
N GLY A 31 -7.04 4.47 -22.61
CA GLY A 31 -8.40 3.94 -22.57
C GLY A 31 -8.73 3.06 -21.36
N TYR A 32 -8.02 3.26 -20.26
CA TYR A 32 -8.24 2.52 -19.00
C TYR A 32 -9.00 3.31 -17.93
N GLU A 33 -9.63 4.43 -18.28
CA GLU A 33 -10.43 5.22 -17.36
C GLU A 33 -11.53 4.36 -16.72
N GLY A 34 -11.71 4.49 -15.41
CA GLY A 34 -12.65 3.68 -14.63
C GLY A 34 -12.21 2.24 -14.35
N LYS A 35 -11.04 1.81 -14.86
CA LYS A 35 -10.46 0.48 -14.60
C LYS A 35 -9.22 0.54 -13.70
N VAL A 36 -8.67 1.72 -13.50
CA VAL A 36 -7.46 1.97 -12.72
C VAL A 36 -7.76 3.05 -11.70
N GLY A 37 -7.51 2.74 -10.44
CA GLY A 37 -7.48 3.71 -9.34
C GLY A 37 -6.03 4.03 -8.93
N LEU A 38 -5.86 5.06 -8.13
CA LEU A 38 -4.56 5.45 -7.61
C LEU A 38 -4.34 4.88 -6.20
N GLY A 39 -3.11 4.48 -5.92
CA GLY A 39 -2.63 4.13 -4.60
C GLY A 39 -1.45 5.02 -4.20
N LEU A 40 -1.37 5.32 -2.92
CA LEU A 40 -0.29 6.10 -2.32
C LEU A 40 0.32 5.31 -1.17
N ASP A 41 1.55 4.87 -1.32
CA ASP A 41 2.40 4.41 -0.23
C ASP A 41 3.23 5.61 0.23
N VAL A 42 2.92 6.13 1.41
CA VAL A 42 3.54 7.37 1.93
C VAL A 42 4.83 7.08 2.65
N ALA A 43 4.92 5.93 3.32
CA ALA A 43 6.01 5.61 4.24
C ALA A 43 6.29 6.78 5.21
N ALA A 44 5.23 7.28 5.86
CA ALA A 44 5.26 8.57 6.55
C ALA A 44 6.22 8.62 7.74
N SER A 45 6.67 7.48 8.26
CA SER A 45 7.73 7.43 9.28
C SER A 45 9.05 8.02 8.77
N GLU A 46 9.33 7.93 7.45
CA GLU A 46 10.50 8.57 6.84
C GLU A 46 10.36 10.10 6.71
N LEU A 47 9.15 10.60 6.78
CA LEU A 47 8.83 12.03 6.69
C LEU A 47 8.69 12.67 8.06
N TYR A 48 8.59 11.86 9.13
CA TYR A 48 8.28 12.33 10.47
C TYR A 48 9.52 12.84 11.21
N ASP A 49 9.41 14.05 11.72
CA ASP A 49 10.39 14.64 12.64
C ASP A 49 9.87 14.55 14.08
N SER A 50 10.46 13.65 14.85
CA SER A 50 10.09 13.40 16.26
C SER A 50 10.40 14.57 17.20
N GLN A 51 11.25 15.53 16.82
CA GLN A 51 11.55 16.70 17.65
C GLN A 51 10.45 17.75 17.53
N THR A 52 9.87 17.89 16.35
CA THR A 52 8.81 18.87 16.07
C THR A 52 7.43 18.27 16.02
N GLU A 53 7.33 16.93 16.07
CA GLU A 53 6.10 16.15 15.90
C GLU A 53 5.35 16.50 14.60
N ARG A 54 6.11 16.70 13.52
CA ARG A 54 5.58 17.14 12.22
C ARG A 54 6.12 16.29 11.08
N TYR A 55 5.38 16.27 9.98
CA TYR A 55 5.70 15.54 8.76
C TYR A 55 6.22 16.49 7.68
N LYS A 56 7.34 16.15 7.05
CA LYS A 56 7.90 16.91 5.94
C LYS A 56 7.20 16.54 4.64
N VAL A 57 6.40 17.47 4.09
CA VAL A 57 5.70 17.28 2.81
C VAL A 57 6.14 18.37 1.84
N GLY A 58 6.87 17.99 0.80
CA GLY A 58 7.47 18.94 -0.13
C GLY A 58 8.42 19.90 0.57
N LYS A 59 8.09 21.21 0.56
CA LYS A 59 8.87 22.26 1.24
C LYS A 59 8.30 22.66 2.61
N GLY A 60 7.19 22.04 3.02
CA GLY A 60 6.47 22.39 4.26
C GLY A 60 6.61 21.34 5.34
N MET A 61 6.20 21.72 6.55
CA MET A 61 6.05 20.83 7.71
C MET A 61 4.60 20.86 8.14
N LEU A 62 3.93 19.70 8.12
CA LEU A 62 2.52 19.54 8.46
C LEU A 62 2.39 18.84 9.81
N GLY A 63 1.49 19.31 10.66
CA GLY A 63 1.03 18.52 11.82
C GLY A 63 0.09 17.40 11.39
N ARG A 64 -0.27 16.50 12.32
CA ARG A 64 -1.16 15.35 12.07
C ARG A 64 -2.44 15.75 11.35
N ASP A 65 -3.18 16.73 11.89
CA ASP A 65 -4.45 17.16 11.32
C ASP A 65 -4.29 17.81 9.95
N GLU A 66 -3.21 18.60 9.76
CA GLU A 66 -2.89 19.23 8.48
C GLU A 66 -2.57 18.16 7.41
N LEU A 67 -1.85 17.10 7.79
CA LEU A 67 -1.54 15.98 6.90
C LEU A 67 -2.80 15.19 6.54
N ALA A 68 -3.69 14.94 7.51
CA ALA A 68 -4.99 14.32 7.24
C ALA A 68 -5.83 15.15 6.25
N LEU A 69 -5.86 16.47 6.42
CA LEU A 69 -6.55 17.38 5.49
C LEU A 69 -5.91 17.36 4.09
N TYR A 70 -4.60 17.24 4.00
CA TYR A 70 -3.89 17.09 2.74
C TYR A 70 -4.32 15.80 2.00
N TYR A 71 -4.36 14.64 2.69
CA TYR A 71 -4.85 13.39 2.10
C TYR A 71 -6.32 13.49 1.71
N LYS A 72 -7.15 14.10 2.54
CA LYS A 72 -8.57 14.31 2.22
C LYS A 72 -8.76 15.12 0.95
N LYS A 73 -7.91 16.12 0.73
CA LYS A 73 -7.89 16.89 -0.52
C LYS A 73 -7.47 16.01 -1.70
N LEU A 74 -6.42 15.21 -1.59
CA LEU A 74 -6.01 14.29 -2.65
C LEU A 74 -7.12 13.30 -3.02
N CYS A 75 -7.85 12.75 -2.04
CA CYS A 75 -9.00 11.88 -2.28
C CYS A 75 -10.17 12.59 -2.98
N SER A 76 -10.33 13.89 -2.74
CA SER A 76 -11.37 14.68 -3.41
C SER A 76 -11.02 15.02 -4.86
N ASP A 77 -9.74 15.24 -5.13
CA ASP A 77 -9.28 15.76 -6.42
C ASP A 77 -8.91 14.62 -7.40
N HIS A 78 -8.62 13.42 -6.89
CA HIS A 78 -8.15 12.27 -7.65
C HIS A 78 -8.87 10.98 -7.25
N PRO A 79 -8.94 9.94 -8.11
CA PRO A 79 -9.48 8.63 -7.78
C PRO A 79 -8.49 7.83 -6.90
N LEU A 80 -8.15 8.39 -5.73
CA LEU A 80 -7.28 7.76 -4.75
C LEU A 80 -8.09 6.77 -3.92
N GLU A 81 -7.76 5.48 -4.03
CA GLU A 81 -8.50 4.38 -3.41
C GLU A 81 -7.72 3.69 -2.30
N TYR A 82 -6.43 4.00 -2.16
CA TYR A 82 -5.51 3.30 -1.28
C TYR A 82 -4.48 4.27 -0.69
N ILE A 83 -4.33 4.28 0.63
CA ILE A 83 -3.25 4.97 1.35
C ILE A 83 -2.58 3.96 2.29
N GLU A 84 -1.29 3.74 2.10
CA GLU A 84 -0.44 2.89 2.92
C GLU A 84 0.47 3.76 3.77
N ASP A 85 0.57 3.44 5.06
CA ASP A 85 1.40 4.11 6.06
C ASP A 85 1.36 5.64 5.94
N GLY A 86 0.14 6.18 5.96
CA GLY A 86 -0.11 7.61 5.83
C GLY A 86 0.38 8.45 7.02
N PHE A 87 0.73 7.79 8.14
CA PHE A 87 1.28 8.41 9.35
C PHE A 87 2.44 7.59 9.90
N ASP A 88 3.22 8.16 10.82
CA ASP A 88 4.27 7.45 11.54
C ASP A 88 3.73 6.18 12.20
N GLU A 89 4.51 5.11 12.21
CA GLU A 89 4.13 3.80 12.75
C GLU A 89 3.65 3.83 14.21
N ASN A 90 4.03 4.87 14.96
CA ASN A 90 3.60 5.10 16.33
C ASN A 90 2.40 6.06 16.44
N ASP A 91 1.97 6.67 15.34
CA ASP A 91 0.85 7.62 15.29
C ASP A 91 -0.48 6.95 14.88
N ALA A 92 -0.94 5.99 15.68
CA ALA A 92 -2.19 5.29 15.41
C ALA A 92 -3.42 6.22 15.31
N ASP A 93 -3.42 7.33 16.03
CA ASP A 93 -4.49 8.33 15.96
C ASP A 93 -4.58 8.98 14.58
N GLY A 94 -3.43 9.19 13.92
CA GLY A 94 -3.38 9.67 12.54
C GLY A 94 -4.04 8.68 11.57
N PHE A 95 -3.77 7.38 11.71
CA PHE A 95 -4.46 6.34 10.91
C PHE A 95 -5.97 6.36 11.13
N CYS A 96 -6.42 6.58 12.38
CA CYS A 96 -7.85 6.71 12.68
C CYS A 96 -8.49 7.89 11.92
N LEU A 97 -7.79 9.02 11.73
CA LEU A 97 -8.30 10.16 10.96
C LEU A 97 -8.58 9.80 9.49
N ILE A 98 -7.71 8.99 8.84
CA ILE A 98 -7.94 8.52 7.46
C ILE A 98 -9.16 7.61 7.42
N ARG A 99 -9.32 6.71 8.39
CA ARG A 99 -10.46 5.79 8.46
C ARG A 99 -11.80 6.51 8.51
N ASP A 100 -11.84 7.69 9.12
CA ASP A 100 -13.04 8.50 9.29
C ASP A 100 -13.35 9.38 8.07
N PHE A 101 -12.59 9.27 6.98
CA PHE A 101 -12.87 10.03 5.77
C PHE A 101 -14.21 9.62 5.15
N PRO A 102 -14.95 10.55 4.54
CA PRO A 102 -16.20 10.26 3.86
C PRO A 102 -16.01 9.63 2.47
N PHE A 103 -14.91 8.94 2.27
CA PHE A 103 -14.53 8.27 1.03
C PHE A 103 -14.34 6.78 1.27
N THR A 104 -14.64 5.97 0.25
CA THR A 104 -14.27 4.56 0.26
C THR A 104 -12.79 4.44 -0.05
N ILE A 105 -11.96 4.37 0.96
CA ILE A 105 -10.51 4.28 0.83
C ILE A 105 -9.97 3.12 1.66
N GLN A 106 -9.00 2.40 1.11
CA GLN A 106 -8.21 1.45 1.87
C GLN A 106 -7.12 2.21 2.64
N ASN A 107 -7.24 2.24 3.95
CA ASN A 107 -6.24 2.75 4.88
C ASN A 107 -5.45 1.56 5.40
N VAL A 108 -4.25 1.37 4.88
CA VAL A 108 -3.46 0.15 5.02
C VAL A 108 -2.27 0.41 5.93
N GLY A 109 -2.09 -0.46 6.91
CA GLY A 109 -0.90 -0.46 7.77
C GLY A 109 0.10 -1.51 7.30
N ASP A 110 1.32 -1.05 7.01
CA ASP A 110 2.53 -1.86 6.85
C ASP A 110 3.30 -1.86 8.17
N ASP A 111 4.01 -0.80 8.46
CA ASP A 111 4.83 -0.67 9.67
C ASP A 111 3.98 -0.53 10.94
N LEU A 112 2.76 0.01 10.82
CA LEU A 112 1.77 0.01 11.91
C LEU A 112 1.49 -1.40 12.43
N PHE A 113 1.45 -2.42 11.56
CA PHE A 113 1.10 -3.79 11.91
C PHE A 113 2.26 -4.77 11.87
N THR A 114 3.28 -4.50 11.06
CA THR A 114 4.45 -5.39 10.86
C THR A 114 4.06 -6.86 10.62
N SER A 115 2.93 -7.10 9.94
CA SER A 115 2.33 -8.44 9.74
C SER A 115 2.07 -9.21 11.05
N ASN A 116 1.97 -8.53 12.20
CA ASN A 116 1.92 -9.14 13.54
C ASN A 116 0.53 -9.02 14.16
N ILE A 117 -0.05 -10.16 14.56
CA ILE A 117 -1.38 -10.23 15.19
C ILE A 117 -1.50 -9.32 16.41
N ARG A 118 -0.45 -9.19 17.23
CA ARG A 118 -0.50 -8.34 18.43
C ARG A 118 -0.77 -6.88 18.10
N PHE A 119 -0.15 -6.38 17.03
CA PHE A 119 -0.41 -5.01 16.57
C PHE A 119 -1.76 -4.90 15.85
N LEU A 120 -2.17 -5.93 15.10
CA LEU A 120 -3.53 -6.01 14.54
C LEU A 120 -4.60 -5.93 15.64
N GLU A 121 -4.47 -6.72 16.72
CA GLU A 121 -5.38 -6.67 17.87
C GLU A 121 -5.47 -5.28 18.49
N LYS A 122 -4.33 -4.61 18.60
CA LYS A 122 -4.24 -3.30 19.23
C LYS A 122 -4.81 -2.17 18.35
N TYR A 123 -4.51 -2.19 17.04
CA TYR A 123 -4.73 -1.03 16.18
C TYR A 123 -5.74 -1.25 15.03
N ARG A 124 -6.39 -2.43 14.92
CA ARG A 124 -7.38 -2.73 13.88
C ARG A 124 -8.54 -1.73 13.76
N HIS A 125 -8.76 -0.95 14.79
CA HIS A 125 -9.79 0.08 14.80
C HIS A 125 -9.37 1.36 14.06
N CYS A 126 -8.08 1.54 13.75
CA CYS A 126 -7.55 2.71 13.07
C CYS A 126 -7.27 2.50 11.57
N ALA A 127 -7.25 1.24 11.10
CA ALA A 127 -7.02 0.92 9.69
C ALA A 127 -8.01 -0.14 9.22
N ASN A 128 -8.21 -0.26 7.90
CA ASN A 128 -9.10 -1.25 7.31
C ASN A 128 -8.39 -2.19 6.34
N GLY A 129 -7.07 -2.09 6.23
CA GLY A 129 -6.22 -2.95 5.42
C GLY A 129 -4.93 -3.34 6.13
N LEU A 130 -4.49 -4.58 5.90
CA LEU A 130 -3.20 -5.12 6.32
C LEU A 130 -2.30 -5.29 5.10
N LEU A 131 -1.09 -4.74 5.14
CA LEU A 131 -0.02 -5.16 4.24
C LEU A 131 0.68 -6.38 4.85
N LEU A 132 0.61 -7.52 4.15
CA LEU A 132 1.15 -8.79 4.62
C LEU A 132 2.50 -9.07 3.96
N LYS A 133 3.55 -9.13 4.77
CA LYS A 133 4.91 -9.45 4.36
C LYS A 133 5.41 -10.69 5.12
N VAL A 134 5.56 -11.83 4.44
CA VAL A 134 5.93 -13.10 5.07
C VAL A 134 7.26 -13.02 5.83
N ASN A 135 8.26 -12.40 5.22
CA ASN A 135 9.59 -12.30 5.82
C ASN A 135 9.69 -11.25 6.95
N GLN A 136 8.69 -10.37 7.09
CA GLN A 136 8.63 -9.40 8.18
C GLN A 136 8.22 -10.08 9.49
N ILE A 137 7.23 -10.97 9.45
CA ILE A 137 6.81 -11.78 10.61
C ILE A 137 7.69 -13.02 10.79
N GLY A 138 8.26 -13.58 9.71
CA GLY A 138 9.31 -14.59 9.74
C GLY A 138 8.89 -15.99 9.33
N THR A 139 7.62 -16.37 9.45
CA THR A 139 7.13 -17.69 9.01
C THR A 139 5.84 -17.59 8.21
N VAL A 140 5.67 -18.53 7.27
CA VAL A 140 4.42 -18.66 6.48
C VAL A 140 3.20 -18.91 7.39
N SER A 141 3.37 -19.71 8.43
CA SER A 141 2.27 -20.02 9.36
C SER A 141 1.81 -18.79 10.14
N GLU A 142 2.71 -17.90 10.54
CA GLU A 142 2.37 -16.66 11.22
C GLU A 142 1.73 -15.68 10.23
N ALA A 143 2.25 -15.59 9.01
CA ALA A 143 1.66 -14.76 7.95
C ALA A 143 0.20 -15.18 7.64
N ILE A 144 -0.05 -16.48 7.47
CA ILE A 144 -1.42 -17.01 7.25
C ILE A 144 -2.34 -16.70 8.44
N ARG A 145 -1.84 -16.83 9.67
CA ARG A 145 -2.62 -16.47 10.86
C ARG A 145 -2.94 -14.98 10.93
N ALA A 146 -1.97 -14.11 10.58
CA ALA A 146 -2.19 -12.66 10.53
C ALA A 146 -3.24 -12.30 9.48
N ALA A 147 -3.14 -12.88 8.26
CA ALA A 147 -4.14 -12.70 7.21
C ALA A 147 -5.54 -13.15 7.65
N SER A 148 -5.64 -14.38 8.20
CA SER A 148 -6.92 -14.92 8.67
C SER A 148 -7.53 -14.06 9.78
N TYR A 149 -6.71 -13.55 10.71
CA TYR A 149 -7.17 -12.65 11.76
C TYR A 149 -7.69 -11.34 11.17
N ALA A 150 -6.92 -10.69 10.29
CA ALA A 150 -7.32 -9.44 9.64
C ALA A 150 -8.65 -9.58 8.90
N MET A 151 -8.80 -10.63 8.09
CA MET A 151 -10.05 -10.91 7.36
C MET A 151 -11.23 -11.16 8.30
N SER A 152 -11.02 -11.92 9.39
CA SER A 152 -12.07 -12.15 10.40
C SER A 152 -12.52 -10.88 11.11
N ALA A 153 -11.63 -9.88 11.17
CA ALA A 153 -11.90 -8.55 11.71
C ALA A 153 -12.50 -7.58 10.67
N GLY A 154 -12.79 -8.06 9.45
CA GLY A 154 -13.36 -7.25 8.37
C GLY A 154 -12.35 -6.33 7.68
N MET A 155 -11.06 -6.63 7.80
CA MET A 155 -9.99 -5.90 7.12
C MET A 155 -9.65 -6.55 5.79
N ASP A 156 -9.29 -5.75 4.80
CA ASP A 156 -8.68 -6.24 3.56
C ASP A 156 -7.22 -6.68 3.79
N VAL A 157 -6.74 -7.60 2.98
CA VAL A 157 -5.33 -8.05 3.00
C VAL A 157 -4.71 -7.80 1.63
N THR A 158 -3.57 -7.13 1.64
CA THR A 158 -2.68 -6.96 0.49
C THR A 158 -1.41 -7.74 0.75
N VAL A 159 -1.13 -8.80 -0.03
CA VAL A 159 0.15 -9.51 0.05
C VAL A 159 1.21 -8.69 -0.68
N SER A 160 2.36 -8.49 -0.06
CA SER A 160 3.40 -7.61 -0.61
C SER A 160 4.76 -8.29 -0.72
N LEU A 161 5.47 -7.93 -1.79
CA LEU A 161 6.91 -8.13 -1.91
C LEU A 161 7.69 -7.10 -1.08
N ARG A 162 9.02 -7.13 -1.22
CA ARG A 162 9.96 -6.15 -0.63
C ARG A 162 10.73 -5.42 -1.74
N SER A 163 11.41 -4.30 -1.38
CA SER A 163 12.28 -3.57 -2.29
C SER A 163 13.42 -4.46 -2.83
N GLY A 164 14.05 -5.26 -1.98
CA GLY A 164 14.96 -6.33 -2.39
C GLY A 164 14.17 -7.63 -2.63
N GLU A 165 14.15 -8.11 -3.87
CA GLU A 165 13.42 -9.31 -4.28
C GLU A 165 14.29 -10.27 -5.09
N THR A 166 13.84 -11.54 -5.13
CA THR A 166 14.41 -12.62 -5.93
C THR A 166 13.40 -13.09 -6.99
N ASP A 167 13.78 -14.07 -7.77
CA ASP A 167 12.91 -14.75 -8.74
C ASP A 167 11.96 -15.80 -8.12
N ASP A 168 11.91 -15.92 -6.80
CA ASP A 168 10.91 -16.72 -6.09
C ASP A 168 9.52 -16.11 -6.28
N ASP A 169 8.53 -16.93 -6.67
CA ASP A 169 7.16 -16.51 -6.99
C ASP A 169 6.11 -16.93 -5.92
N PHE A 170 6.56 -17.49 -4.81
CA PHE A 170 5.72 -18.02 -3.72
C PHE A 170 4.62 -17.07 -3.26
N ILE A 171 4.90 -15.77 -3.19
CA ILE A 171 3.90 -14.80 -2.70
C ILE A 171 2.65 -14.70 -3.61
N ALA A 172 2.76 -15.09 -4.88
CA ALA A 172 1.61 -15.16 -5.78
C ALA A 172 0.67 -16.29 -5.37
N ASP A 173 1.22 -17.49 -5.09
CA ASP A 173 0.45 -18.61 -4.56
C ASP A 173 -0.15 -18.27 -3.19
N LEU A 174 0.62 -17.65 -2.30
CA LEU A 174 0.13 -17.23 -0.98
C LEU A 174 -1.05 -16.26 -1.11
N ALA A 175 -0.96 -15.26 -1.96
CA ALA A 175 -2.02 -14.27 -2.13
C ALA A 175 -3.35 -14.92 -2.54
N VAL A 176 -3.29 -15.86 -3.50
CA VAL A 176 -4.48 -16.61 -3.93
C VAL A 176 -4.95 -17.56 -2.84
N ALA A 177 -4.04 -18.27 -2.18
CA ALA A 177 -4.37 -19.25 -1.15
C ALA A 177 -5.05 -18.63 0.08
N VAL A 178 -4.63 -17.47 0.52
CA VAL A 178 -5.28 -16.77 1.63
C VAL A 178 -6.53 -15.98 1.20
N GLY A 179 -6.80 -15.85 -0.09
CA GLY A 179 -7.90 -15.03 -0.61
C GLY A 179 -7.66 -13.54 -0.43
N ALA A 180 -6.40 -13.09 -0.56
CA ALA A 180 -6.06 -11.69 -0.46
C ALA A 180 -6.81 -10.86 -1.52
N ARG A 181 -7.27 -9.67 -1.14
CA ARG A 181 -7.94 -8.75 -2.06
C ARG A 181 -7.00 -8.22 -3.13
N GLN A 182 -5.75 -7.99 -2.75
CA GLN A 182 -4.74 -7.36 -3.60
C GLN A 182 -3.37 -8.01 -3.39
N ILE A 183 -2.49 -7.77 -4.37
CA ILE A 183 -1.07 -8.11 -4.28
C ILE A 183 -0.24 -6.92 -4.77
N LYS A 184 0.80 -6.53 -4.02
CA LYS A 184 1.73 -5.45 -4.35
C LYS A 184 3.01 -6.07 -4.89
N LEU A 185 3.28 -5.92 -6.19
CA LEU A 185 4.36 -6.62 -6.90
C LEU A 185 5.42 -5.71 -7.52
N GLY A 186 5.28 -4.40 -7.40
CA GLY A 186 6.12 -3.44 -8.09
C GLY A 186 5.81 -3.36 -9.59
N SER A 187 6.62 -2.63 -10.34
CA SER A 187 6.43 -2.43 -11.77
C SER A 187 6.92 -3.65 -12.59
N PRO A 188 6.22 -4.06 -13.66
CA PRO A 188 6.56 -5.24 -14.46
C PRO A 188 7.70 -4.96 -15.46
N VAL A 189 8.79 -4.34 -15.01
CA VAL A 189 9.98 -4.04 -15.84
C VAL A 189 11.21 -4.82 -15.42
N ARG A 190 11.20 -5.50 -14.27
CA ARG A 190 12.30 -6.31 -13.76
C ARG A 190 11.87 -7.77 -13.62
N MET A 191 12.82 -8.69 -13.84
CA MET A 191 12.53 -10.12 -13.84
C MET A 191 12.00 -10.61 -12.50
N GLU A 192 12.59 -10.20 -11.39
CA GLU A 192 12.16 -10.55 -10.03
C GLU A 192 10.75 -10.07 -9.68
N ARG A 193 10.18 -9.17 -10.47
CA ARG A 193 8.76 -8.74 -10.40
C ARG A 193 7.91 -9.56 -11.35
N ASN A 194 8.38 -9.71 -12.61
CA ASN A 194 7.63 -10.37 -13.68
C ASN A 194 7.32 -11.85 -13.37
N VAL A 195 8.20 -12.57 -12.68
CA VAL A 195 7.95 -13.98 -12.31
C VAL A 195 6.67 -14.13 -11.49
N LYS A 196 6.36 -13.19 -10.60
CA LYS A 196 5.16 -13.19 -9.78
C LYS A 196 3.89 -12.90 -10.59
N TYR A 197 3.96 -11.94 -11.53
CA TYR A 197 2.87 -11.71 -12.49
C TYR A 197 2.62 -12.94 -13.35
N ASN A 198 3.68 -13.56 -13.87
CA ASN A 198 3.57 -14.78 -14.67
C ASN A 198 3.00 -15.94 -13.87
N ARG A 199 3.34 -16.05 -12.57
CA ARG A 199 2.76 -17.08 -11.69
C ARG A 199 1.25 -16.85 -11.50
N LEU A 200 0.81 -15.62 -11.29
CA LEU A 200 -0.62 -15.30 -11.19
C LEU A 200 -1.38 -15.66 -12.48
N LEU A 201 -0.80 -15.41 -13.66
CA LEU A 201 -1.41 -15.81 -14.93
C LEU A 201 -1.56 -17.33 -15.02
N LYS A 202 -0.52 -18.10 -14.63
CA LYS A 202 -0.60 -19.57 -14.59
C LYS A 202 -1.66 -20.07 -13.61
N ILE A 203 -1.74 -19.48 -12.42
CA ILE A 203 -2.78 -19.83 -11.43
C ILE A 203 -4.17 -19.56 -12.02
N ALA A 204 -4.35 -18.43 -12.72
CA ALA A 204 -5.62 -18.11 -13.38
C ALA A 204 -6.00 -19.18 -14.43
N GLU A 205 -5.06 -19.60 -15.26
CA GLU A 205 -5.25 -20.68 -16.24
C GLU A 205 -5.61 -22.00 -15.55
N GLU A 206 -4.87 -22.39 -14.47
CA GLU A 206 -5.12 -23.61 -13.68
C GLU A 206 -6.53 -23.61 -13.05
N LEU A 207 -7.05 -22.44 -12.70
CA LEU A 207 -8.39 -22.25 -12.13
C LEU A 207 -9.48 -22.03 -13.19
N GLY A 208 -9.15 -22.04 -14.48
CA GLY A 208 -10.09 -21.82 -15.59
C GLY A 208 -10.65 -20.39 -15.66
N LYS A 209 -9.86 -19.42 -15.27
CA LYS A 209 -10.20 -17.99 -15.24
C LYS A 209 -9.61 -17.24 -16.43
#